data_743d958d92caf5bd5601ab7f6dbabf1c
#
_entry.id   743d958d92caf5bd5601ab7f6dbabf1c
#
_cell.length_a   1.000
_cell.length_b   1.000
_cell.length_c   1.000
_cell.angle_alpha   90.00
_cell.angle_beta   90.00
_cell.angle_gamma   90.00
#
_symmetry.space_group_name_H-M   'P 1'
#
loop_
_entity.id
_entity.type
_entity.pdbx_description
1 polymer ?
#
loop_
_entity_poly.entity_id
_entity_poly.type
_entity_poly.pdbx_seq_one_letter_code
_entity_poly.pdbx_strand_id
1 'polypeptide(L)'
;MTITQMQYFSMVCQFQSISKAAEQLFVSQPALSASLLDLEKEIGFRLFERRSRGVVTTEEGRLLLQHVDSVLKRYNLLMRSLPELAEHQNILHVGFRPTSGENEFFSLFKKYRQVQP
;
A
#
# COMPACT_ATOMS: atom_id res chain seq x y z
N MET A 1 1.70 -11.67 0.04
CA MET A 1 0.77 -10.51 0.15
C MET A 1 1.30 -9.36 -0.69
N THR A 2 0.46 -8.81 -1.55
CA THR A 2 0.83 -7.70 -2.44
C THR A 2 0.26 -6.38 -1.92
N ILE A 3 0.78 -5.27 -2.46
CA ILE A 3 0.23 -3.93 -2.15
C ILE A 3 -1.23 -3.85 -2.55
N THR A 4 -1.59 -4.43 -3.70
CA THR A 4 -2.98 -4.48 -4.15
C THR A 4 -3.87 -5.22 -3.15
N GLN A 5 -3.43 -6.36 -2.65
CA GLN A 5 -4.16 -7.10 -1.61
C GLN A 5 -4.29 -6.30 -0.31
N MET A 6 -3.25 -5.57 0.08
CA MET A 6 -3.29 -4.68 1.24
C MET A 6 -4.33 -3.58 1.06
N GLN A 7 -4.38 -2.98 -0.14
CA GLN A 7 -5.36 -1.95 -0.47
C GLN A 7 -6.78 -2.52 -0.42
N TYR A 8 -6.98 -3.70 -0.97
CA TYR A 8 -8.28 -4.39 -0.95
C TYR A 8 -8.72 -4.66 0.48
N PHE A 9 -7.84 -5.23 1.28
CA PHE A 9 -8.11 -5.53 2.68
C PHE A 9 -8.49 -4.28 3.48
N SER A 10 -7.68 -3.23 3.36
CA SER A 10 -7.93 -1.95 4.05
C SER A 10 -9.28 -1.36 3.66
N MET A 11 -9.62 -1.40 2.37
CA MET A 11 -10.89 -0.86 1.88
C MET A 11 -12.09 -1.63 2.42
N VAL A 12 -12.02 -2.97 2.46
CA VAL A 12 -13.10 -3.79 3.02
C VAL A 12 -13.25 -3.54 4.52
N CYS A 13 -12.15 -3.34 5.24
CA CYS A 13 -12.20 -2.96 6.65
C CYS A 13 -12.94 -1.62 6.85
N GLN A 14 -12.66 -0.67 5.99
CA GLN A 14 -13.26 0.66 6.06
C GLN A 14 -14.77 0.63 5.85
N PHE A 15 -15.22 -0.09 4.84
CA PHE A 15 -16.65 -0.13 4.48
C PHE A 15 -17.42 -1.24 5.18
N GLN A 16 -16.73 -2.24 5.70
CA GLN A 16 -17.35 -3.46 6.27
C GLN A 16 -18.35 -4.10 5.31
N SER A 17 -18.06 -4.01 4.03
CA SER A 17 -18.87 -4.51 2.93
C SER A 17 -17.97 -4.79 1.73
N ILE A 18 -18.02 -6.02 1.25
CA ILE A 18 -17.24 -6.40 0.07
C ILE A 18 -17.80 -5.71 -1.18
N SER A 19 -19.13 -5.62 -1.31
CA SER A 19 -19.73 -4.98 -2.47
C SER A 19 -19.44 -3.49 -2.54
N LYS A 20 -19.51 -2.76 -1.42
CA LYS A 20 -19.16 -1.34 -1.38
C LYS A 20 -17.69 -1.10 -1.65
N ALA A 21 -16.82 -1.92 -1.07
CA ALA A 21 -15.39 -1.82 -1.32
C ALA A 21 -15.07 -2.08 -2.79
N ALA A 22 -15.70 -3.09 -3.40
CA ALA A 22 -15.50 -3.39 -4.81
C ALA A 22 -15.89 -2.22 -5.71
N GLU A 23 -17.00 -1.54 -5.40
CA GLU A 23 -17.42 -0.34 -6.13
C GLU A 23 -16.36 0.75 -6.04
N GLN A 24 -15.83 1.01 -4.85
CA GLN A 24 -14.81 2.04 -4.64
C GLN A 24 -13.49 1.70 -5.32
N LEU A 25 -13.18 0.42 -5.42
CA LEU A 25 -11.95 -0.06 -6.03
C LEU A 25 -12.07 -0.29 -7.55
N PHE A 26 -13.26 -0.13 -8.10
CA PHE A 26 -13.53 -0.37 -9.53
C PHE A 26 -13.17 -1.79 -9.96
N VAL A 27 -13.48 -2.75 -9.09
CA VAL A 27 -13.28 -4.18 -9.37
C VAL A 27 -14.59 -4.92 -9.14
N SER A 28 -14.68 -6.16 -9.67
CA SER A 28 -15.86 -6.99 -9.43
C SER A 28 -15.83 -7.55 -8.01
N GLN A 29 -17.00 -7.78 -7.43
CA GLN A 29 -17.10 -8.37 -6.10
C GLN A 29 -16.48 -9.77 -6.05
N PRO A 30 -16.71 -10.66 -7.03
CA PRO A 30 -16.04 -11.97 -7.03
C PRO A 30 -14.51 -11.87 -7.08
N ALA A 31 -13.96 -10.93 -7.84
CA ALA A 31 -12.51 -10.73 -7.91
C ALA A 31 -11.96 -10.28 -6.56
N LEU A 32 -12.63 -9.34 -5.91
CA LEU A 32 -12.22 -8.87 -4.59
C LEU A 32 -12.28 -9.99 -3.56
N SER A 33 -13.38 -10.75 -3.54
CA SER A 33 -13.56 -11.89 -2.63
C SER A 33 -12.47 -12.94 -2.84
N ALA A 34 -12.16 -13.28 -4.09
CA ALA A 34 -11.12 -14.25 -4.41
C ALA A 34 -9.75 -13.80 -3.93
N SER A 35 -9.42 -12.54 -4.14
CA SER A 35 -8.15 -11.97 -3.70
C SER A 35 -8.00 -12.02 -2.17
N LEU A 36 -9.07 -11.72 -1.44
CA LEU A 36 -9.06 -11.77 0.02
C LEU A 36 -8.94 -13.20 0.54
N LEU A 37 -9.62 -14.17 -0.11
CA LEU A 37 -9.47 -15.57 0.25
C LEU A 37 -8.06 -16.08 0.02
N ASP A 38 -7.44 -15.69 -1.08
CA ASP A 38 -6.04 -16.04 -1.35
C ASP A 38 -5.12 -15.46 -0.28
N LEU A 39 -5.37 -14.23 0.13
CA LEU A 39 -4.60 -13.60 1.20
C LEU A 39 -4.77 -14.34 2.52
N GLU A 40 -5.99 -14.71 2.89
CA GLU A 40 -6.25 -15.47 4.12
C GLU A 40 -5.54 -16.83 4.11
N LYS A 41 -5.52 -17.51 2.97
CA LYS A 41 -4.80 -18.77 2.81
C LYS A 41 -3.29 -18.59 2.98
N GLU A 42 -2.74 -17.53 2.42
CA GLU A 42 -1.31 -17.23 2.51
C GLU A 42 -0.88 -16.94 3.94
N ILE A 43 -1.63 -16.11 4.66
CA ILE A 43 -1.28 -15.69 6.02
C ILE A 43 -1.71 -16.66 7.10
N GLY A 44 -2.66 -17.55 6.79
CA GLY A 44 -3.06 -18.65 7.67
C GLY A 44 -4.13 -18.33 8.70
N PHE A 45 -4.83 -17.20 8.57
CA PHE A 45 -5.96 -16.87 9.46
C PHE A 45 -7.00 -16.05 8.72
N ARG A 46 -8.22 -16.01 9.26
CA ARG A 46 -9.33 -15.28 8.66
C ARG A 46 -9.23 -13.80 9.01
N LEU A 47 -9.48 -12.96 8.01
CA LEU A 47 -9.49 -11.52 8.16
C LEU A 47 -10.90 -10.99 8.44
N PHE A 48 -11.92 -11.67 7.93
CA PHE A 48 -13.31 -11.23 8.02
C PHE A 48 -14.23 -12.38 8.40
N GLU A 49 -15.29 -12.02 9.13
CA GLU A 49 -16.42 -12.90 9.38
C GLU A 49 -17.63 -12.34 8.65
N ARG A 50 -18.38 -13.24 8.00
CA ARG A 50 -19.62 -12.85 7.32
C ARG A 50 -20.73 -12.63 8.32
N ARG A 51 -21.47 -11.55 8.15
CA ARG A 51 -22.65 -11.22 8.92
C ARG A 51 -23.85 -11.11 7.98
N SER A 52 -25.06 -11.02 8.54
CA SER A 52 -26.29 -10.85 7.74
C SER A 52 -26.25 -9.57 6.91
N ARG A 53 -25.51 -8.55 7.37
CA ARG A 53 -25.29 -7.29 6.63
C ARG A 53 -23.80 -7.01 6.55
N GLY A 54 -23.18 -7.51 5.48
CA GLY A 54 -21.78 -7.24 5.22
C GLY A 54 -20.81 -8.18 5.94
N VAL A 55 -19.65 -7.67 6.28
CA VAL A 55 -18.59 -8.41 6.94
C VAL A 55 -18.04 -7.62 8.12
N VAL A 56 -17.48 -8.33 9.09
CA VAL A 56 -16.83 -7.73 10.26
C VAL A 56 -15.39 -8.21 10.27
N THR A 57 -14.46 -7.31 10.52
CA THR A 57 -13.05 -7.63 10.65
C THR A 57 -12.81 -8.46 11.91
N THR A 58 -12.07 -9.57 11.78
CA THR A 58 -11.69 -10.39 12.94
C THR A 58 -10.71 -9.62 13.83
N GLU A 59 -10.47 -10.13 15.03
CA GLU A 59 -9.47 -9.53 15.92
C GLU A 59 -8.09 -9.56 15.28
N GLU A 60 -7.70 -10.70 14.70
CA GLU A 60 -6.45 -10.87 13.97
C GLU A 60 -6.37 -9.92 12.78
N GLY A 61 -7.49 -9.74 12.09
CA GLY A 61 -7.59 -8.77 10.99
C GLY A 61 -7.36 -7.35 11.45
N ARG A 62 -7.89 -6.96 12.60
CA ARG A 62 -7.68 -5.60 13.15
C ARG A 62 -6.20 -5.37 13.49
N LEU A 63 -5.54 -6.37 14.06
CA LEU A 63 -4.12 -6.29 14.37
C LEU A 63 -3.28 -6.18 13.09
N LEU A 64 -3.62 -6.99 12.08
CA LEU A 64 -2.94 -6.91 10.79
C LEU A 64 -3.17 -5.55 10.12
N LEU A 65 -4.38 -5.00 10.23
CA LEU A 65 -4.73 -3.73 9.61
C LEU A 65 -3.83 -2.58 10.08
N GLN A 66 -3.44 -2.57 11.35
CA GLN A 66 -2.52 -1.56 11.88
C GLN A 66 -1.20 -1.58 11.12
N HIS A 67 -0.67 -2.77 10.86
CA HIS A 67 0.58 -2.93 10.09
C HIS A 67 0.36 -2.59 8.61
N VAL A 68 -0.73 -3.06 8.04
CA VAL A 68 -1.07 -2.81 6.63
C VAL A 68 -1.24 -1.30 6.39
N ASP A 69 -1.94 -0.59 7.26
CA ASP A 69 -2.13 0.84 7.12
C ASP A 69 -0.80 1.60 7.19
N SER A 70 0.12 1.16 8.04
CA SER A 70 1.48 1.73 8.11
C SER A 70 2.23 1.52 6.80
N VAL A 71 2.16 0.32 6.23
CA VAL A 71 2.81 0.02 4.95
C VAL A 71 2.19 0.84 3.82
N LEU A 72 0.86 0.93 3.76
CA LEU A 72 0.17 1.70 2.72
C LEU A 72 0.48 3.19 2.81
N LYS A 73 0.57 3.72 4.01
CA LYS A 73 0.96 5.11 4.23
C LYS A 73 2.37 5.36 3.68
N ARG A 74 3.30 4.48 3.96
CA ARG A 74 4.67 4.54 3.44
C ARG A 74 4.70 4.40 1.93
N TYR A 75 3.94 3.46 1.41
CA TYR A 75 3.83 3.25 -0.04
C TYR A 75 3.32 4.52 -0.74
N ASN A 76 2.28 5.15 -0.20
CA ASN A 76 1.74 6.38 -0.78
C ASN A 76 2.74 7.52 -0.72
N LEU A 77 3.52 7.62 0.36
CA LEU A 77 4.60 8.60 0.47
C LEU A 77 5.68 8.34 -0.58
N LEU A 78 6.06 7.08 -0.77
CA LEU A 78 7.02 6.70 -1.80
C LEU A 78 6.53 7.13 -3.19
N MET A 79 5.29 6.79 -3.52
CA MET A 79 4.73 7.13 -4.83
C MET A 79 4.67 8.62 -5.07
N ARG A 80 4.37 9.41 -4.04
CA ARG A 80 4.37 10.88 -4.14
C ARG A 80 5.77 11.46 -4.27
N SER A 81 6.80 10.75 -3.82
CA SER A 81 8.19 11.18 -3.91
C SER A 81 8.79 10.96 -5.29
N LEU A 82 8.24 10.04 -6.09
CA LEU A 82 8.81 9.67 -7.38
C LEU A 82 8.94 10.85 -8.35
N PRO A 83 7.94 11.75 -8.48
CA PRO A 83 8.10 12.91 -9.34
C PRO A 83 9.27 13.82 -8.92
N GLU A 84 9.47 14.01 -7.62
CA GLU A 84 10.57 14.81 -7.09
C GLU A 84 11.92 14.18 -7.42
N LEU A 85 12.04 12.86 -7.26
CA LEU A 85 13.26 12.13 -7.60
C LEU A 85 13.55 12.18 -9.10
N ALA A 86 12.52 12.05 -9.93
CA ALA A 86 12.65 12.14 -11.39
C ALA A 86 13.06 13.55 -11.81
N GLU A 87 12.47 14.59 -11.21
CA GLU A 87 12.82 15.99 -11.45
C GLU A 87 14.26 16.26 -11.07
N HIS A 88 14.71 15.75 -9.93
CA HIS A 88 16.09 15.88 -9.48
C HIS A 88 17.06 15.25 -10.49
N GLN A 89 16.75 14.08 -11.03
CA GLN A 89 17.55 13.41 -12.06
C GLN A 89 17.58 14.22 -13.36
N ASN A 90 16.45 14.82 -13.77
CA ASN A 90 16.37 15.67 -14.94
C ASN A 90 17.25 16.91 -14.81
N ILE A 91 17.30 17.52 -13.63
CA ILE A 91 18.21 18.65 -13.34
C ILE A 91 19.65 18.22 -13.51
N LEU A 92 20.02 17.02 -13.06
CA LEU A 92 21.36 16.46 -13.25
C LEU A 92 21.72 16.28 -14.71
N HIS A 93 20.73 15.89 -15.54
CA HIS A 93 20.93 15.69 -16.98
C HIS A 93 21.06 16.99 -17.77
N VAL A 94 20.49 18.09 -17.32
CA VAL A 94 20.36 19.34 -18.08
C VAL A 94 21.50 20.32 -17.81
N GLY A 95 22.62 19.88 -17.26
CA GLY A 95 23.79 20.70 -17.14
C GLY A 95 24.17 21.08 -15.72
N PHE A 96 23.60 20.44 -14.76
CA PHE A 96 24.08 20.54 -13.38
C PHE A 96 25.44 19.87 -13.28
N ARG A 97 26.34 20.45 -12.49
CA ARG A 97 27.64 19.85 -12.27
C ARG A 97 27.46 18.47 -11.64
N PRO A 98 28.02 17.41 -12.26
CA PRO A 98 27.76 16.04 -11.79
C PRO A 98 28.10 15.81 -10.32
N THR A 99 29.13 16.45 -9.80
CA THR A 99 29.61 16.20 -8.44
C THR A 99 28.68 16.73 -7.36
N SER A 100 28.08 17.91 -7.50
CA SER A 100 27.19 18.45 -6.47
C SER A 100 25.79 17.83 -6.57
N GLY A 101 25.32 17.54 -7.78
CA GLY A 101 24.03 16.91 -7.99
C GLY A 101 24.01 15.45 -7.56
N GLU A 102 25.08 14.72 -7.81
CA GLU A 102 25.21 13.34 -7.36
C GLU A 102 25.19 13.23 -5.84
N ASN A 103 25.87 14.15 -5.15
CA ASN A 103 25.89 14.16 -3.68
C ASN A 103 24.49 14.40 -3.10
N GLU A 104 23.71 15.29 -3.68
CA GLU A 104 22.34 15.54 -3.24
C GLU A 104 21.45 14.33 -3.50
N PHE A 105 21.59 13.69 -4.66
CA PHE A 105 20.83 12.50 -5.00
C PHE A 105 21.12 11.34 -4.05
N PHE A 106 22.40 11.06 -3.79
CA PHE A 106 22.81 10.02 -2.86
C PHE A 106 22.38 10.32 -1.42
N SER A 107 22.45 11.58 -1.01
CA SER A 107 21.98 12.01 0.30
C SER A 107 20.48 11.75 0.46
N LEU A 108 19.70 12.01 -0.57
CA LEU A 108 18.28 11.74 -0.58
C LEU A 108 18.00 10.23 -0.46
N PHE A 109 18.72 9.41 -1.22
CA PHE A 109 18.62 7.95 -1.14
C PHE A 109 18.97 7.41 0.23
N LYS A 110 20.05 7.90 0.83
CA LYS A 110 20.45 7.51 2.19
C LYS A 110 19.35 7.85 3.19
N LYS A 111 18.74 9.02 3.07
CA LYS A 111 17.66 9.45 3.94
C LYS A 111 16.46 8.49 3.85
N TYR A 112 16.09 8.06 2.65
CA TYR A 112 15.02 7.10 2.46
C TYR A 112 15.37 5.71 3.00
N ARG A 113 16.60 5.25 2.81
CA ARG A 113 17.07 3.97 3.34
C ARG A 113 17.07 3.92 4.86
N GLN A 114 17.38 5.02 5.53
CA GLN A 114 17.39 5.09 6.99
C GLN A 114 15.99 5.04 7.60
N VAL A 115 14.98 5.42 6.85
CA VAL A 115 13.59 5.46 7.32
C VAL A 115 12.88 4.12 7.08
N GLN A 116 13.40 3.27 6.21
CA GLN A 116 12.87 1.91 5.97
C GLN A 116 13.67 0.91 6.78
N PRO A 117 13.02 0.18 7.72
CA PRO A 117 13.68 -0.90 8.47
C PRO A 117 14.06 -2.06 7.59
#